data_de031ee0afb15e16780b6c8414eb947d
#
_entry.id   de031ee0afb15e16780b6c8414eb947d
#
_cell.length_a   1.000
_cell.length_b   1.000
_cell.length_c   1.000
_cell.angle_alpha   90.00
_cell.angle_beta   90.00
_cell.angle_gamma   90.00
#
_symmetry.space_group_name_H-M   'P 1'
#
loop_
_entity.id
_entity.type
_entity.pdbx_description
1 polymer ?
#
loop_
_entity_poly.entity_id
_entity_poly.type
_entity_poly.pdbx_seq_one_letter_code
_entity_poly.pdbx_strand_id
1 'polypeptide(L)'
;MAVWETGKTFGTIGGGKLEYQVIKDTIEALKKGKNKKFSYSLMPDGDLKMKCGGNAEGFIKVFIPKNNILMIGGGHIGESIVHLSKFLNFQVTVVDDREDYANKTSLQEADKIIISDYSNFIDKVKIDSNTFVVIATKDHAGDQDALEQTIKTEAKYIGVIGSNNKTAFLKGELLKKNYIEEDFKRVYAPVGLNIS
;
A
#
# COMPACT_ATOMS: atom_id res chain seq x y z
N MET A 1 -20.19 8.29 12.50
CA MET A 1 -18.91 8.07 13.22
C MET A 1 -17.96 7.31 12.30
N ALA A 2 -16.70 7.72 12.23
CA ALA A 2 -15.62 6.93 11.62
C ALA A 2 -14.78 6.27 12.73
N VAL A 3 -14.28 5.06 12.47
CA VAL A 3 -13.45 4.29 13.41
C VAL A 3 -12.26 3.69 12.64
N TRP A 4 -11.05 3.84 13.18
CA TRP A 4 -9.83 3.24 12.66
C TRP A 4 -9.48 1.93 13.39
N GLU A 5 -8.64 1.10 12.80
CA GLU A 5 -8.17 -0.17 13.40
C GLU A 5 -7.55 0.01 14.79
N THR A 6 -6.93 1.17 15.03
CA THR A 6 -6.36 1.54 16.34
C THR A 6 -7.41 1.83 17.40
N GLY A 7 -8.71 1.86 17.05
CA GLY A 7 -9.79 2.28 17.93
C GLY A 7 -9.98 3.80 17.99
N LYS A 8 -9.16 4.60 17.29
CA LYS A 8 -9.39 6.04 17.16
C LYS A 8 -10.71 6.29 16.46
N THR A 9 -11.46 7.30 16.93
CA THR A 9 -12.79 7.65 16.38
C THR A 9 -12.83 9.11 15.93
N PHE A 10 -13.75 9.39 15.00
CA PHE A 10 -14.14 10.74 14.61
C PHE A 10 -15.68 10.81 14.54
N GLY A 11 -16.27 11.79 15.19
CA GLY A 11 -17.72 11.88 15.36
C GLY A 11 -18.24 10.91 16.44
N THR A 12 -19.54 10.88 16.65
CA THR A 12 -20.21 10.07 17.67
C THR A 12 -21.56 9.55 17.14
N ILE A 13 -22.07 8.50 17.76
CA ILE A 13 -23.44 7.99 17.55
C ILE A 13 -24.29 8.13 18.83
N GLY A 14 -23.88 8.99 19.76
CA GLY A 14 -24.62 9.26 20.98
C GLY A 14 -23.90 8.81 22.28
N GLY A 15 -22.70 8.25 22.15
CA GLY A 15 -21.88 7.86 23.32
C GLY A 15 -22.37 6.61 24.07
N GLY A 16 -21.77 6.39 25.22
CA GLY A 16 -22.18 5.33 26.13
C GLY A 16 -21.94 3.90 25.66
N LYS A 17 -22.72 2.95 26.19
CA LYS A 17 -22.54 1.52 25.89
C LYS A 17 -22.79 1.17 24.43
N LEU A 18 -23.72 1.85 23.76
CA LEU A 18 -24.00 1.64 22.35
C LEU A 18 -22.76 1.97 21.48
N GLU A 19 -22.21 3.15 21.68
CA GLU A 19 -21.04 3.59 20.92
C GLU A 19 -19.84 2.66 21.16
N TYR A 20 -19.58 2.29 22.41
CA TYR A 20 -18.53 1.32 22.75
C TYR A 20 -18.70 0.00 21.99
N GLN A 21 -19.93 -0.55 21.98
CA GLN A 21 -20.20 -1.82 21.29
C GLN A 21 -20.05 -1.70 19.77
N VAL A 22 -20.52 -0.60 19.18
CA VAL A 22 -20.39 -0.34 17.74
C VAL A 22 -18.92 -0.12 17.35
N ILE A 23 -18.10 0.51 18.19
CA ILE A 23 -16.66 0.61 17.97
C ILE A 23 -16.02 -0.79 17.94
N LYS A 24 -16.35 -1.63 18.90
CA LYS A 24 -15.85 -3.02 18.97
C LYS A 24 -16.24 -3.82 17.72
N ASP A 25 -17.50 -3.73 17.31
CA ASP A 25 -18.00 -4.37 16.10
C ASP A 25 -17.32 -3.84 14.84
N THR A 26 -17.04 -2.53 14.81
CA THR A 26 -16.34 -1.91 13.67
C THR A 26 -14.91 -2.41 13.57
N ILE A 27 -14.18 -2.53 14.67
CA ILE A 27 -12.82 -3.08 14.70
C ILE A 27 -12.82 -4.55 14.23
N GLU A 28 -13.81 -5.33 14.63
CA GLU A 28 -13.98 -6.71 14.16
C GLU A 28 -14.26 -6.76 12.64
N ALA A 29 -15.15 -5.88 12.16
CA ALA A 29 -15.49 -5.77 10.75
C ALA A 29 -14.28 -5.34 9.90
N LEU A 30 -13.44 -4.41 10.38
CA LEU A 30 -12.19 -3.99 9.76
C LEU A 30 -11.22 -5.16 9.63
N LYS A 31 -11.00 -5.93 10.72
CA LYS A 31 -10.13 -7.12 10.68
C LYS A 31 -10.60 -8.18 9.69
N LYS A 32 -11.91 -8.33 9.52
CA LYS A 32 -12.51 -9.27 8.56
C LYS A 32 -12.60 -8.71 7.14
N GLY A 33 -12.37 -7.41 6.95
CA GLY A 33 -12.54 -6.73 5.67
C GLY A 33 -13.97 -6.77 5.12
N LYS A 34 -15.00 -6.92 5.98
CA LYS A 34 -16.40 -7.10 5.57
C LYS A 34 -17.32 -6.13 6.26
N ASN A 35 -18.25 -5.59 5.48
CA ASN A 35 -19.32 -4.76 6.03
C ASN A 35 -20.20 -5.57 7.01
N LYS A 36 -20.79 -4.88 8.00
CA LYS A 36 -21.62 -5.51 9.04
C LYS A 36 -22.86 -4.66 9.31
N LYS A 37 -24.02 -5.29 9.40
CA LYS A 37 -25.22 -4.69 10.04
C LYS A 37 -25.16 -4.95 11.52
N PHE A 38 -25.66 -4.02 12.31
CA PHE A 38 -25.89 -4.24 13.75
C PHE A 38 -27.30 -3.84 14.13
N SER A 39 -27.84 -4.55 15.13
CA SER A 39 -29.12 -4.25 15.79
C SER A 39 -28.94 -4.59 17.25
N TYR A 40 -29.24 -3.64 18.14
CA TYR A 40 -29.11 -3.80 19.58
C TYR A 40 -30.39 -3.35 20.30
N SER A 41 -30.89 -4.17 21.21
CA SER A 41 -31.92 -3.75 22.15
C SER A 41 -31.30 -2.88 23.24
N LEU A 42 -31.90 -1.71 23.45
CA LEU A 42 -31.51 -0.74 24.48
C LEU A 42 -32.35 -0.87 25.74
N MET A 43 -33.15 -1.94 25.84
CA MET A 43 -33.99 -2.22 27.00
C MET A 43 -33.13 -2.67 28.20
N PRO A 44 -33.64 -2.53 29.46
CA PRO A 44 -32.91 -2.99 30.65
C PRO A 44 -32.53 -4.47 30.64
N ASP A 45 -33.35 -5.30 30.02
CA ASP A 45 -33.20 -6.74 29.82
C ASP A 45 -32.62 -7.11 28.44
N GLY A 46 -32.31 -6.11 27.59
CA GLY A 46 -31.77 -6.28 26.24
C GLY A 46 -30.25 -6.44 26.18
N ASP A 47 -29.73 -6.48 24.96
CA ASP A 47 -28.32 -6.76 24.68
C ASP A 47 -27.35 -5.83 25.41
N LEU A 48 -27.65 -4.54 25.49
CA LEU A 48 -26.79 -3.54 26.10
C LEU A 48 -27.17 -3.17 27.53
N LYS A 49 -28.27 -3.72 28.06
CA LYS A 49 -28.79 -3.44 29.41
C LYS A 49 -28.81 -1.93 29.72
N MET A 50 -29.44 -1.16 28.85
CA MET A 50 -29.56 0.30 28.96
C MET A 50 -30.96 0.68 29.45
N LYS A 51 -31.07 1.88 30.08
CA LYS A 51 -32.36 2.41 30.54
C LYS A 51 -33.07 3.29 29.50
N CYS A 52 -32.49 3.42 28.29
CA CYS A 52 -32.99 4.37 27.27
C CYS A 52 -34.26 3.87 26.56
N GLY A 53 -34.47 2.54 26.50
CA GLY A 53 -35.57 1.93 25.75
C GLY A 53 -35.40 1.94 24.24
N GLY A 54 -36.12 1.05 23.53
CA GLY A 54 -36.09 0.95 22.09
C GLY A 54 -34.95 0.10 21.51
N ASN A 55 -34.71 0.22 20.19
CA ASN A 55 -33.68 -0.49 19.45
C ASN A 55 -32.79 0.49 18.71
N ALA A 56 -31.52 0.14 18.55
CA ALA A 56 -30.55 0.86 17.70
C ALA A 56 -30.10 -0.05 16.57
N GLU A 57 -30.29 0.39 15.34
CA GLU A 57 -29.88 -0.33 14.15
C GLU A 57 -28.95 0.52 13.31
N GLY A 58 -28.03 -0.11 12.61
CA GLY A 58 -27.13 0.60 11.73
C GLY A 58 -26.31 -0.32 10.84
N PHE A 59 -25.46 0.33 10.04
CA PHE A 59 -24.61 -0.32 9.07
C PHE A 59 -23.17 0.16 9.20
N ILE A 60 -22.26 -0.78 9.36
CA ILE A 60 -20.83 -0.57 9.38
C ILE A 60 -20.31 -0.82 7.96
N LYS A 61 -19.83 0.25 7.30
CA LYS A 61 -19.18 0.17 6.01
C LYS A 61 -17.67 0.17 6.21
N VAL A 62 -17.02 -0.88 5.75
CA VAL A 62 -15.55 -1.01 5.79
C VAL A 62 -14.96 -0.45 4.52
N PHE A 63 -14.01 0.45 4.68
CA PHE A 63 -13.18 0.98 3.60
C PHE A 63 -11.78 0.39 3.74
N ILE A 64 -11.42 -0.51 2.86
CA ILE A 64 -10.07 -1.05 2.78
C ILE A 64 -9.30 -0.19 1.80
N PRO A 65 -8.17 0.44 2.21
CA PRO A 65 -7.30 1.14 1.27
C PRO A 65 -6.87 0.18 0.16
N LYS A 66 -6.89 0.65 -1.08
CA LYS A 66 -6.32 -0.12 -2.19
C LYS A 66 -4.81 -0.23 -1.98
N ASN A 67 -4.28 -1.41 -2.28
CA ASN A 67 -2.84 -1.56 -2.40
C ASN A 67 -2.34 -0.73 -3.59
N ASN A 68 -1.13 -0.20 -3.47
CA ASN A 68 -0.48 0.63 -4.49
C ASN A 68 0.70 -0.13 -5.09
N ILE A 69 0.85 -0.09 -6.40
CA ILE A 69 2.08 -0.40 -7.09
C ILE A 69 2.78 0.92 -7.43
N LEU A 70 4.01 1.07 -6.98
CA LEU A 70 4.94 2.07 -7.47
C LEU A 70 5.90 1.38 -8.43
N MET A 71 5.66 1.57 -9.72
CA MET A 71 6.51 1.04 -10.79
C MET A 71 7.58 2.07 -11.14
N ILE A 72 8.83 1.74 -10.99
CA ILE A 72 9.98 2.57 -11.35
C ILE A 72 10.61 2.00 -12.60
N GLY A 73 10.43 2.71 -13.72
CA GLY A 73 10.71 2.29 -15.07
C GLY A 73 9.46 2.02 -15.88
N GLY A 74 9.14 2.86 -16.86
CA GLY A 74 7.97 2.80 -17.75
C GLY A 74 8.19 2.01 -19.04
N GLY A 75 9.30 1.26 -19.16
CA GLY A 75 9.59 0.42 -20.34
C GLY A 75 8.64 -0.78 -20.47
N HIS A 76 8.92 -1.71 -21.41
CA HIS A 76 8.05 -2.86 -21.71
C HIS A 76 7.65 -3.69 -20.47
N ILE A 77 8.58 -3.89 -19.52
CA ILE A 77 8.28 -4.59 -18.28
C ILE A 77 7.32 -3.75 -17.41
N GLY A 78 7.59 -2.45 -17.31
CA GLY A 78 6.73 -1.52 -16.58
C GLY A 78 5.30 -1.51 -17.13
N GLU A 79 5.13 -1.41 -18.44
CA GLU A 79 3.84 -1.47 -19.11
C GLU A 79 3.09 -2.78 -18.78
N SER A 80 3.77 -3.93 -18.87
CA SER A 80 3.18 -5.23 -18.55
C SER A 80 2.76 -5.34 -17.08
N ILE A 81 3.56 -4.80 -16.16
CA ILE A 81 3.25 -4.77 -14.72
C ILE A 81 2.08 -3.81 -14.45
N VAL A 82 2.01 -2.66 -15.12
CA VAL A 82 0.87 -1.75 -15.01
C VAL A 82 -0.42 -2.48 -15.37
N HIS A 83 -0.46 -3.13 -16.54
CA HIS A 83 -1.63 -3.88 -17.00
C HIS A 83 -2.05 -4.97 -15.99
N LEU A 84 -1.12 -5.81 -15.55
CA LEU A 84 -1.39 -6.86 -14.56
C LEU A 84 -1.89 -6.27 -13.23
N SER A 85 -1.29 -5.18 -12.77
CA SER A 85 -1.66 -4.53 -11.52
C SER A 85 -3.07 -3.96 -11.55
N LYS A 86 -3.49 -3.42 -12.68
CA LYS A 86 -4.87 -2.92 -12.87
C LYS A 86 -5.88 -4.07 -12.90
N PHE A 87 -5.54 -5.18 -13.57
CA PHE A 87 -6.37 -6.39 -13.52
C PHE A 87 -6.55 -6.89 -12.07
N LEU A 88 -5.52 -6.77 -11.22
CA LEU A 88 -5.57 -7.12 -9.80
C LEU A 88 -6.15 -6.00 -8.90
N ASN A 89 -6.69 -4.92 -9.49
CA ASN A 89 -7.33 -3.81 -8.79
C ASN A 89 -6.39 -2.99 -7.87
N PHE A 90 -5.10 -2.92 -8.19
CA PHE A 90 -4.16 -1.99 -7.55
C PHE A 90 -4.35 -0.56 -8.07
N GLN A 91 -3.96 0.42 -7.25
CA GLN A 91 -3.61 1.74 -7.75
C GLN A 91 -2.17 1.70 -8.27
N VAL A 92 -1.92 2.33 -9.42
CA VAL A 92 -0.61 2.26 -10.07
C VAL A 92 -0.05 3.64 -10.32
N THR A 93 1.12 3.90 -9.75
CA THR A 93 1.95 5.07 -10.05
C THR A 93 3.19 4.61 -10.79
N VAL A 94 3.53 5.24 -11.89
CA VAL A 94 4.76 4.98 -12.65
C VAL A 94 5.69 6.18 -12.55
N VAL A 95 6.98 5.91 -12.38
CA VAL A 95 8.07 6.90 -12.44
C VAL A 95 9.04 6.47 -13.53
N ASP A 96 9.35 7.33 -14.47
CA ASP A 96 10.44 7.16 -15.45
C ASP A 96 11.14 8.50 -15.70
N ASP A 97 12.42 8.48 -16.00
CA ASP A 97 13.22 9.68 -16.32
C ASP A 97 13.04 10.15 -17.77
N ARG A 98 12.36 9.35 -18.60
CA ARG A 98 12.20 9.60 -20.04
C ARG A 98 10.73 9.87 -20.37
N GLU A 99 10.46 11.01 -20.98
CA GLU A 99 9.10 11.41 -21.38
C GLU A 99 8.48 10.42 -22.38
N ASP A 100 9.25 9.84 -23.28
CA ASP A 100 8.79 8.86 -24.27
C ASP A 100 8.24 7.57 -23.65
N TYR A 101 8.64 7.24 -22.42
CA TYR A 101 8.19 6.07 -21.69
C TYR A 101 7.21 6.43 -20.55
N ALA A 102 7.30 7.65 -20.02
CA ALA A 102 6.41 8.15 -18.97
C ALA A 102 5.23 8.92 -19.58
N ASN A 103 4.44 8.27 -20.43
CA ASN A 103 3.33 8.94 -21.11
C ASN A 103 2.05 8.07 -21.14
N LYS A 104 0.91 8.72 -21.41
CA LYS A 104 -0.40 8.06 -21.43
C LYS A 104 -0.63 7.16 -22.66
N THR A 105 0.20 7.20 -23.65
CA THR A 105 0.05 6.33 -24.85
C THR A 105 0.49 4.90 -24.52
N SER A 106 1.64 4.74 -23.86
CA SER A 106 2.15 3.44 -23.43
C SER A 106 1.60 2.98 -22.06
N LEU A 107 1.32 3.92 -21.16
CA LEU A 107 0.90 3.64 -19.78
C LEU A 107 -0.57 4.08 -19.54
N GLN A 108 -1.49 3.74 -20.45
CA GLN A 108 -2.89 4.20 -20.41
C GLN A 108 -3.59 3.90 -19.10
N GLU A 109 -3.33 2.75 -18.51
CA GLU A 109 -4.02 2.26 -17.33
C GLU A 109 -3.40 2.77 -16.02
N ALA A 110 -2.22 3.41 -16.05
CA ALA A 110 -1.61 3.98 -14.85
C ALA A 110 -2.48 5.12 -14.29
N ASP A 111 -2.73 5.11 -12.97
CA ASP A 111 -3.48 6.16 -12.28
C ASP A 111 -2.68 7.46 -12.23
N LYS A 112 -1.36 7.36 -12.06
CA LYS A 112 -0.44 8.49 -12.03
C LYS A 112 0.85 8.16 -12.77
N ILE A 113 1.35 9.11 -13.56
CA ILE A 113 2.64 9.04 -14.24
C ILE A 113 3.46 10.24 -13.79
N ILE A 114 4.72 10.01 -13.46
CA ILE A 114 5.65 11.02 -12.97
C ILE A 114 6.92 10.95 -13.80
N ILE A 115 7.28 12.05 -14.44
CA ILE A 115 8.56 12.22 -15.09
C ILE A 115 9.53 12.76 -14.04
N SER A 116 10.56 11.99 -13.71
CA SER A 116 11.57 12.37 -12.72
C SER A 116 12.80 11.50 -12.78
N ASP A 117 13.95 12.10 -12.48
CA ASP A 117 15.16 11.35 -12.23
C ASP A 117 14.94 10.34 -11.08
N TYR A 118 15.55 9.16 -11.21
CA TYR A 118 15.41 8.08 -10.23
C TYR A 118 16.08 8.40 -8.88
N SER A 119 16.97 9.37 -8.83
CA SER A 119 17.60 9.87 -7.60
C SER A 119 16.77 10.91 -6.85
N ASN A 120 15.67 11.42 -7.42
CA ASN A 120 14.94 12.57 -6.86
C ASN A 120 13.42 12.53 -7.11
N PHE A 121 12.77 11.38 -6.93
CA PHE A 121 11.32 11.27 -7.12
C PHE A 121 10.55 11.09 -5.81
N ILE A 122 11.24 10.83 -4.70
CA ILE A 122 10.60 10.40 -3.46
C ILE A 122 9.55 11.38 -2.93
N ASP A 123 9.80 12.68 -3.04
CA ASP A 123 8.86 13.71 -2.60
C ASP A 123 7.62 13.87 -3.49
N LYS A 124 7.64 13.25 -4.69
CA LYS A 124 6.53 13.29 -5.67
C LYS A 124 5.56 12.11 -5.50
N VAL A 125 5.93 11.12 -4.69
CA VAL A 125 5.17 9.89 -4.47
C VAL A 125 4.82 9.73 -3.00
N LYS A 126 3.72 9.03 -2.72
CA LYS A 126 3.39 8.59 -1.37
C LYS A 126 3.71 7.10 -1.27
N ILE A 127 4.61 6.73 -0.36
CA ILE A 127 4.93 5.35 -0.05
C ILE A 127 4.52 5.06 1.40
N ASP A 128 3.65 4.09 1.58
CA ASP A 128 3.15 3.64 2.88
C ASP A 128 3.13 2.10 2.94
N SER A 129 2.68 1.55 4.06
CA SER A 129 2.61 0.10 4.30
C SER A 129 1.68 -0.68 3.35
N ASN A 130 0.94 -0.01 2.46
CA ASN A 130 0.14 -0.64 1.41
C ASN A 130 0.81 -0.51 0.03
N THR A 131 2.04 0.02 -0.02
CA THR A 131 2.77 0.24 -1.28
C THR A 131 3.74 -0.89 -1.56
N PHE A 132 3.67 -1.43 -2.77
CA PHE A 132 4.59 -2.40 -3.34
C PHE A 132 5.40 -1.68 -4.41
N VAL A 133 6.71 -1.67 -4.27
CA VAL A 133 7.64 -1.05 -5.22
C VAL A 133 8.20 -2.10 -6.16
N VAL A 134 8.23 -1.80 -7.45
CA VAL A 134 8.91 -2.63 -8.46
C VAL A 134 9.87 -1.75 -9.25
N ILE A 135 11.13 -2.15 -9.28
CA ILE A 135 12.21 -1.41 -9.93
C ILE A 135 12.66 -2.20 -11.18
N ALA A 136 12.52 -1.58 -12.33
CA ALA A 136 12.95 -2.11 -13.62
C ALA A 136 13.32 -0.95 -14.55
N THR A 137 14.39 -0.22 -14.21
CA THR A 137 14.86 0.92 -15.00
C THR A 137 15.67 0.46 -16.20
N LYS A 138 16.14 1.40 -17.01
CA LYS A 138 16.92 1.11 -18.23
C LYS A 138 18.32 0.57 -17.95
N ASP A 139 18.90 0.84 -16.76
CA ASP A 139 20.29 0.52 -16.44
C ASP A 139 20.52 0.29 -14.94
N HIS A 140 21.76 -0.10 -14.60
CA HIS A 140 22.14 -0.40 -13.22
C HIS A 140 22.17 0.83 -12.30
N ALA A 141 22.53 1.99 -12.85
CA ALA A 141 22.61 3.24 -12.09
C ALA A 141 21.20 3.69 -11.67
N GLY A 142 20.24 3.66 -12.61
CA GLY A 142 18.87 3.99 -12.34
C GLY A 142 18.23 3.04 -11.31
N ASP A 143 18.53 1.73 -11.37
CA ASP A 143 18.05 0.78 -10.37
C ASP A 143 18.63 1.04 -8.98
N GLN A 144 19.91 1.40 -8.91
CA GLN A 144 20.57 1.75 -7.65
C GLN A 144 19.95 3.01 -7.05
N ASP A 145 19.81 4.08 -7.84
CA ASP A 145 19.22 5.34 -7.41
C ASP A 145 17.79 5.11 -6.91
N ALA A 146 16.99 4.35 -7.66
CA ALA A 146 15.62 4.01 -7.28
C ALA A 146 15.56 3.21 -5.96
N LEU A 147 16.47 2.26 -5.78
CA LEU A 147 16.54 1.46 -4.56
C LEU A 147 16.96 2.33 -3.37
N GLU A 148 17.93 3.23 -3.52
CA GLU A 148 18.34 4.17 -2.48
C GLU A 148 17.19 5.06 -2.01
N GLN A 149 16.35 5.52 -2.92
CA GLN A 149 15.17 6.32 -2.57
C GLN A 149 14.10 5.54 -1.81
N THR A 150 13.99 4.23 -2.04
CA THR A 150 12.84 3.44 -1.56
C THR A 150 13.14 2.53 -0.38
N ILE A 151 14.40 2.09 -0.19
CA ILE A 151 14.78 1.05 0.75
C ILE A 151 14.46 1.38 2.23
N LYS A 152 14.50 2.66 2.62
CA LYS A 152 14.20 3.12 3.99
C LYS A 152 12.76 3.62 4.17
N THR A 153 11.92 3.51 3.15
CA THR A 153 10.50 3.88 3.23
C THR A 153 9.68 2.82 3.98
N GLU A 154 8.39 3.07 4.16
CA GLU A 154 7.45 2.10 4.74
C GLU A 154 6.91 1.08 3.71
N ALA A 155 7.45 1.04 2.50
CA ALA A 155 7.02 0.11 1.45
C ALA A 155 6.93 -1.31 1.99
N LYS A 156 5.82 -2.00 1.70
CA LYS A 156 5.59 -3.38 2.14
C LYS A 156 6.50 -4.38 1.42
N TYR A 157 6.88 -4.06 0.19
CA TYR A 157 7.67 -4.90 -0.69
C TYR A 157 8.47 -4.03 -1.64
N ILE A 158 9.71 -4.40 -1.93
CA ILE A 158 10.55 -3.75 -2.93
C ILE A 158 11.16 -4.85 -3.80
N GLY A 159 10.69 -4.97 -5.04
CA GLY A 159 11.21 -5.93 -6.01
C GLY A 159 12.16 -5.24 -7.00
N VAL A 160 13.34 -5.80 -7.21
CA VAL A 160 14.31 -5.29 -8.20
C VAL A 160 14.53 -6.32 -9.28
N ILE A 161 14.32 -5.95 -10.54
CA ILE A 161 14.56 -6.84 -11.69
C ILE A 161 16.05 -6.91 -11.97
N GLY A 162 16.56 -8.11 -12.12
CA GLY A 162 17.96 -8.34 -12.47
C GLY A 162 18.41 -9.77 -12.23
N SER A 163 19.69 -10.03 -12.54
CA SER A 163 20.35 -11.28 -12.22
C SER A 163 20.87 -11.31 -10.78
N ASN A 164 21.22 -12.50 -10.28
CA ASN A 164 21.88 -12.66 -8.97
C ASN A 164 23.16 -11.80 -8.86
N ASN A 165 23.94 -11.71 -9.93
CA ASN A 165 25.18 -10.89 -9.96
C ASN A 165 24.86 -9.40 -9.80
N LYS A 166 23.83 -8.91 -10.52
CA LYS A 166 23.38 -7.52 -10.39
C LYS A 166 22.91 -7.22 -8.98
N THR A 167 22.13 -8.12 -8.41
CA THR A 167 21.62 -7.99 -7.03
C THR A 167 22.75 -7.92 -6.01
N ALA A 168 23.73 -8.81 -6.11
CA ALA A 168 24.89 -8.83 -5.22
C ALA A 168 25.69 -7.52 -5.34
N PHE A 169 25.87 -7.02 -6.55
CA PHE A 169 26.53 -5.75 -6.81
C PHE A 169 25.79 -4.57 -6.16
N LEU A 170 24.46 -4.43 -6.41
CA LEU A 170 23.64 -3.36 -5.83
C LEU A 170 23.69 -3.38 -4.30
N LYS A 171 23.55 -4.57 -3.70
CA LYS A 171 23.64 -4.72 -2.25
C LYS A 171 25.02 -4.30 -1.73
N GLY A 172 26.09 -4.72 -2.39
CA GLY A 172 27.46 -4.34 -2.01
C GLY A 172 27.68 -2.83 -2.06
N GLU A 173 27.18 -2.13 -3.09
CA GLU A 173 27.29 -0.68 -3.18
C GLU A 173 26.52 0.05 -2.08
N LEU A 174 25.30 -0.41 -1.76
CA LEU A 174 24.51 0.20 -0.69
C LEU A 174 25.16 -0.02 0.70
N LEU A 175 25.70 -1.21 0.96
CA LEU A 175 26.42 -1.47 2.22
C LEU A 175 27.63 -0.55 2.42
N LYS A 176 28.32 -0.16 1.33
CA LYS A 176 29.39 0.85 1.37
C LYS A 176 28.87 2.26 1.72
N LYS A 177 27.59 2.54 1.45
CA LYS A 177 26.91 3.81 1.75
C LYS A 177 26.21 3.81 3.11
N ASN A 178 26.61 2.97 4.05
CA ASN A 178 26.05 2.85 5.40
C ASN A 178 24.59 2.34 5.49
N TYR A 179 24.11 1.63 4.46
CA TYR A 179 22.93 0.79 4.61
C TYR A 179 23.31 -0.49 5.37
N ILE A 180 22.38 -1.07 6.11
CA ILE A 180 22.63 -2.27 6.94
C ILE A 180 21.81 -3.47 6.41
N GLU A 181 22.17 -4.68 6.80
CA GLU A 181 21.46 -5.90 6.37
C GLU A 181 19.96 -5.87 6.67
N GLU A 182 19.55 -5.20 7.74
CA GLU A 182 18.16 -5.04 8.12
C GLU A 182 17.35 -4.28 7.06
N ASP A 183 17.95 -3.30 6.39
CA ASP A 183 17.29 -2.50 5.35
C ASP A 183 16.84 -3.39 4.17
N PHE A 184 17.53 -4.51 3.94
CA PHE A 184 17.25 -5.42 2.82
C PHE A 184 16.17 -6.46 3.09
N LYS A 185 15.62 -6.56 4.30
CA LYS A 185 14.61 -7.58 4.63
C LYS A 185 13.35 -7.54 3.77
N ARG A 186 13.03 -6.38 3.20
CA ARG A 186 11.88 -6.16 2.32
C ARG A 186 12.25 -6.04 0.85
N VAL A 187 13.55 -6.21 0.53
CA VAL A 187 14.07 -6.15 -0.83
C VAL A 187 14.17 -7.56 -1.40
N TYR A 188 13.47 -7.79 -2.47
CA TYR A 188 13.44 -9.05 -3.22
C TYR A 188 14.14 -8.83 -4.56
N ALA A 189 15.38 -9.25 -4.61
CA ALA A 189 16.22 -9.13 -5.79
C ALA A 189 17.04 -10.42 -5.97
N PRO A 190 16.93 -11.11 -7.08
CA PRO A 190 16.00 -10.86 -8.19
C PRO A 190 14.53 -10.93 -7.78
N VAL A 191 13.70 -10.07 -8.42
CA VAL A 191 12.25 -10.11 -8.22
C VAL A 191 11.67 -11.41 -8.77
N GLY A 192 10.64 -11.94 -8.10
CA GLY A 192 9.91 -13.13 -8.52
C GLY A 192 10.12 -14.33 -7.60
N LEU A 193 9.46 -15.44 -7.96
CA LEU A 193 9.56 -16.70 -7.24
C LEU A 193 10.80 -17.46 -7.70
N ASN A 194 11.49 -18.11 -6.77
CA ASN A 194 12.53 -19.08 -7.13
C ASN A 194 11.84 -20.38 -7.57
N ILE A 195 11.83 -20.63 -8.88
CA ILE A 195 11.17 -21.77 -9.51
C ILE A 195 12.16 -22.78 -10.13
N SER A 196 13.46 -22.59 -9.89
CA SER A 196 14.54 -23.48 -10.39
C SER A 196 15.04 -24.40 -9.28
#